data_78f026b97426a23b33852a4aab53f714
#
_entry.id   78f026b97426a23b33852a4aab53f714
#
_cell.length_a   1.000
_cell.length_b   1.000
_cell.length_c   1.000
_cell.angle_alpha   90.00
_cell.angle_beta   90.00
_cell.angle_gamma   90.00
#
_symmetry.space_group_name_H-M   'P 1'
#
loop_
_entity.id
_entity.type
_entity.pdbx_description
1 polymer ?
#
loop_
_entity_poly.entity_id
_entity_poly.type
_entity_poly.pdbx_seq_one_letter_code
_entity_poly.pdbx_strand_id
1 'polypeptide(L)'
;MEEKKVALITGGTRGIGKAIAIKFAQNGYNLVLNYVSDRTNLEELKQEFKKYNIEVLFIKTDVSKFEECENMVKLAIEKFNKIDVLVNNAGITKDSLLLRMTPEDFEKVININLKGTFNVTKSIVPYMMKKRTGKIVNISSVVGVSGNAGQCNYAASKAGIIGFTKSIAKELASRNILANCVAPGFIDTDMTSVLSENVKESINAQIPLKRMGRSEEIANSVYFLAGEENTYITGQVLNVDGGMLM
;
A
#
# COMPACT_ATOMS: atom_id res chain seq x y z
N MET A 1 -23.34 -2.09 20.31
CA MET A 1 -22.06 -2.62 19.77
C MET A 1 -21.35 -1.46 19.08
N GLU A 2 -20.10 -1.24 19.42
CA GLU A 2 -19.29 -0.20 18.80
C GLU A 2 -19.10 -0.52 17.29
N GLU A 3 -19.32 0.46 16.43
CA GLU A 3 -19.23 0.27 14.98
C GLU A 3 -17.78 0.02 14.59
N LYS A 4 -17.49 -1.17 14.01
CA LYS A 4 -16.12 -1.55 13.61
C LYS A 4 -15.54 -0.55 12.61
N LYS A 5 -14.25 -0.26 12.72
CA LYS A 5 -13.51 0.54 11.74
C LYS A 5 -13.34 -0.21 10.43
N VAL A 6 -13.13 0.53 9.36
CA VAL A 6 -13.01 0.00 8.00
C VAL A 6 -11.69 0.41 7.39
N ALA A 7 -10.92 -0.56 6.91
CA ALA A 7 -9.69 -0.33 6.16
C ALA A 7 -9.86 -0.76 4.70
N LEU A 8 -9.59 0.16 3.76
CA LEU A 8 -9.47 -0.15 2.34
C LEU A 8 -8.00 -0.33 1.99
N ILE A 9 -7.65 -1.50 1.42
CA ILE A 9 -6.28 -1.87 1.08
C ILE A 9 -6.22 -2.24 -0.40
N THR A 10 -5.50 -1.45 -1.20
CA THR A 10 -5.31 -1.78 -2.61
C THR A 10 -4.24 -2.87 -2.78
N GLY A 11 -4.49 -3.82 -3.70
CA GLY A 11 -3.64 -5.01 -3.81
C GLY A 11 -3.60 -5.86 -2.54
N GLY A 12 -4.72 -5.93 -1.79
CA GLY A 12 -4.82 -6.52 -0.46
C GLY A 12 -4.91 -8.05 -0.41
N THR A 13 -4.77 -8.74 -1.55
CA THR A 13 -5.03 -10.19 -1.63
C THR A 13 -3.78 -11.07 -1.64
N ARG A 14 -2.58 -10.49 -1.69
CA ARG A 14 -1.29 -11.21 -1.68
C ARG A 14 -0.14 -10.38 -1.10
N GLY A 15 0.97 -11.02 -0.80
CA GLY A 15 2.22 -10.38 -0.37
C GLY A 15 2.03 -9.39 0.78
N ILE A 16 2.67 -8.23 0.69
CA ILE A 16 2.60 -7.16 1.71
C ILE A 16 1.15 -6.72 1.96
N GLY A 17 0.34 -6.55 0.89
CA GLY A 17 -1.05 -6.14 1.03
C GLY A 17 -1.91 -7.13 1.83
N LYS A 18 -1.71 -8.43 1.62
CA LYS A 18 -2.38 -9.48 2.40
C LYS A 18 -1.94 -9.48 3.87
N ALA A 19 -0.64 -9.33 4.13
CA ALA A 19 -0.13 -9.23 5.50
C ALA A 19 -0.71 -8.01 6.24
N ILE A 20 -0.82 -6.86 5.54
CA ILE A 20 -1.50 -5.67 6.06
C ILE A 20 -2.98 -5.98 6.35
N ALA A 21 -3.69 -6.61 5.41
CA ALA A 21 -5.10 -6.99 5.61
C ALA A 21 -5.28 -7.90 6.85
N ILE A 22 -4.43 -8.90 7.01
CA ILE A 22 -4.43 -9.79 8.19
C ILE A 22 -4.18 -8.99 9.47
N LYS A 23 -3.23 -8.06 9.48
CA LYS A 23 -2.93 -7.23 10.64
C LYS A 23 -4.14 -6.38 11.06
N PHE A 24 -4.84 -5.75 10.12
CA PHE A 24 -6.07 -4.99 10.40
C PHE A 24 -7.20 -5.91 10.86
N ALA A 25 -7.37 -7.11 10.26
CA ALA A 25 -8.36 -8.09 10.67
C ALA A 25 -8.17 -8.56 12.12
N GLN A 26 -6.92 -8.83 12.52
CA GLN A 26 -6.54 -9.19 13.91
C GLN A 26 -6.92 -8.10 14.92
N ASN A 27 -7.00 -6.86 14.47
CA ASN A 27 -7.39 -5.71 15.30
C ASN A 27 -8.85 -5.29 15.09
N GLY A 28 -9.69 -6.18 14.53
CA GLY A 28 -11.13 -6.03 14.48
C GLY A 28 -11.68 -5.09 13.39
N TYR A 29 -10.85 -4.68 12.43
CA TYR A 29 -11.31 -3.85 11.31
C TYR A 29 -12.08 -4.68 10.28
N ASN A 30 -13.19 -4.15 9.77
CA ASN A 30 -13.76 -4.60 8.52
C ASN A 30 -12.86 -4.20 7.36
N LEU A 31 -12.85 -4.98 6.29
CA LEU A 31 -11.90 -4.80 5.20
C LEU A 31 -12.58 -4.59 3.85
N VAL A 32 -12.01 -3.70 3.06
CA VAL A 32 -12.24 -3.62 1.61
C VAL A 32 -10.92 -3.97 0.93
N LEU A 33 -10.89 -5.09 0.23
CA LEU A 33 -9.70 -5.62 -0.42
C LEU A 33 -9.84 -5.55 -1.94
N ASN A 34 -9.03 -4.70 -2.56
CA ASN A 34 -8.97 -4.60 -4.01
C ASN A 34 -8.02 -5.65 -4.59
N TYR A 35 -8.42 -6.19 -5.72
CA TYR A 35 -7.60 -7.06 -6.56
C TYR A 35 -7.84 -6.78 -8.05
N VAL A 36 -6.98 -7.28 -8.93
CA VAL A 36 -7.11 -7.10 -10.38
C VAL A 36 -7.08 -8.44 -11.14
N SER A 37 -6.46 -9.46 -10.58
CA SER A 37 -6.27 -10.76 -11.23
C SER A 37 -7.44 -11.71 -11.01
N ASP A 38 -7.95 -12.34 -12.06
CA ASP A 38 -8.93 -13.42 -11.98
C ASP A 38 -8.36 -14.72 -11.37
N ARG A 39 -7.03 -14.80 -11.23
CA ARG A 39 -6.34 -15.94 -10.59
C ARG A 39 -6.38 -15.86 -9.05
N THR A 40 -6.94 -14.80 -8.48
CA THR A 40 -7.06 -14.65 -7.03
C THR A 40 -8.09 -15.65 -6.50
N ASN A 41 -7.68 -16.55 -5.61
CA ASN A 41 -8.58 -17.50 -4.96
C ASN A 41 -9.34 -16.79 -3.81
N LEU A 42 -10.48 -16.19 -4.15
CA LEU A 42 -11.29 -15.43 -3.19
C LEU A 42 -11.93 -16.31 -2.12
N GLU A 43 -12.26 -17.57 -2.44
CA GLU A 43 -12.89 -18.47 -1.47
C GLU A 43 -11.91 -18.88 -0.37
N GLU A 44 -10.67 -19.14 -0.73
CA GLU A 44 -9.59 -19.39 0.24
C GLU A 44 -9.37 -18.17 1.16
N LEU A 45 -9.29 -16.97 0.57
CA LEU A 45 -9.15 -15.74 1.35
C LEU A 45 -10.35 -15.49 2.28
N LYS A 46 -11.57 -15.71 1.82
CA LYS A 46 -12.77 -15.61 2.66
C LYS A 46 -12.70 -16.57 3.86
N GLN A 47 -12.28 -17.81 3.64
CA GLN A 47 -12.12 -18.77 4.74
C GLN A 47 -11.04 -18.33 5.74
N GLU A 48 -9.91 -17.82 5.25
CA GLU A 48 -8.84 -17.31 6.09
C GLU A 48 -9.27 -16.16 6.99
N PHE A 49 -10.12 -15.25 6.48
CA PHE A 49 -10.60 -14.10 7.25
C PHE A 49 -11.76 -14.43 8.21
N LYS A 50 -12.48 -15.55 8.05
CA LYS A 50 -13.60 -15.96 8.93
C LYS A 50 -13.24 -15.99 10.41
N LYS A 51 -12.00 -16.41 10.74
CA LYS A 51 -11.53 -16.52 12.13
C LYS A 51 -11.43 -15.19 12.88
N TYR A 52 -11.46 -14.05 12.17
CA TYR A 52 -11.31 -12.73 12.80
C TYR A 52 -12.64 -12.06 13.16
N ASN A 53 -13.78 -12.69 12.85
CA ASN A 53 -15.12 -12.14 13.14
C ASN A 53 -15.30 -10.72 12.59
N ILE A 54 -14.89 -10.49 11.34
CA ILE A 54 -15.00 -9.22 10.60
C ILE A 54 -15.73 -9.44 9.27
N GLU A 55 -16.19 -8.36 8.67
CA GLU A 55 -16.68 -8.40 7.29
C GLU A 55 -15.57 -8.02 6.31
N VAL A 56 -15.52 -8.72 5.17
CA VAL A 56 -14.56 -8.46 4.10
C VAL A 56 -15.31 -8.29 2.78
N LEU A 57 -15.07 -7.18 2.11
CA LEU A 57 -15.58 -6.88 0.77
C LEU A 57 -14.42 -6.95 -0.23
N PHE A 58 -14.49 -7.90 -1.16
CA PHE A 58 -13.52 -8.03 -2.25
C PHE A 58 -14.04 -7.32 -3.48
N ILE A 59 -13.24 -6.41 -4.07
CA ILE A 59 -13.64 -5.65 -5.26
C ILE A 59 -12.55 -5.75 -6.33
N LYS A 60 -12.92 -6.23 -7.52
CA LYS A 60 -12.03 -6.23 -8.68
C LYS A 60 -11.99 -4.82 -9.26
N THR A 61 -10.81 -4.19 -9.29
CA THR A 61 -10.63 -2.79 -9.72
C THR A 61 -9.22 -2.59 -10.27
N ASP A 62 -9.09 -2.01 -11.45
CA ASP A 62 -7.85 -1.47 -11.96
C ASP A 62 -7.64 -0.04 -11.42
N VAL A 63 -6.72 0.12 -10.47
CA VAL A 63 -6.47 1.42 -9.82
C VAL A 63 -5.96 2.50 -10.78
N SER A 64 -5.44 2.12 -11.96
CA SER A 64 -5.02 3.08 -12.98
C SER A 64 -6.19 3.83 -13.63
N LYS A 65 -7.43 3.32 -13.47
CA LYS A 65 -8.67 3.87 -14.03
C LYS A 65 -9.48 4.58 -12.94
N PHE A 66 -9.66 5.88 -13.11
CA PHE A 66 -10.29 6.72 -12.08
C PHE A 66 -11.74 6.29 -11.80
N GLU A 67 -12.53 6.04 -12.83
CA GLU A 67 -13.94 5.67 -12.72
C GLU A 67 -14.12 4.32 -11.98
N GLU A 68 -13.20 3.38 -12.19
CA GLU A 68 -13.22 2.11 -11.45
C GLU A 68 -12.91 2.36 -9.96
N CYS A 69 -12.00 3.29 -9.64
CA CYS A 69 -11.69 3.66 -8.25
C CYS A 69 -12.87 4.35 -7.56
N GLU A 70 -13.57 5.26 -8.26
CA GLU A 70 -14.79 5.90 -7.74
C GLU A 70 -15.87 4.86 -7.43
N ASN A 71 -16.09 3.91 -8.35
CA ASN A 71 -17.07 2.83 -8.15
C ASN A 71 -16.68 1.92 -6.95
N MET A 72 -15.39 1.56 -6.82
CA MET A 72 -14.88 0.78 -5.68
C MET A 72 -15.18 1.49 -4.35
N VAL A 73 -14.89 2.78 -4.27
CA VAL A 73 -15.12 3.57 -3.05
C VAL A 73 -16.62 3.69 -2.78
N LYS A 74 -17.45 3.91 -3.81
CA LYS A 74 -18.91 3.96 -3.68
C LYS A 74 -19.46 2.66 -3.09
N LEU A 75 -19.10 1.50 -3.63
CA LEU A 75 -19.49 0.19 -3.11
C LEU A 75 -19.04 -0.04 -1.66
N ALA A 76 -17.83 0.41 -1.30
CA ALA A 76 -17.33 0.32 0.06
C ALA A 76 -18.15 1.19 1.03
N ILE A 77 -18.51 2.42 0.61
CA ILE A 77 -19.35 3.33 1.42
C ILE A 77 -20.79 2.82 1.51
N GLU A 78 -21.36 2.27 0.44
CA GLU A 78 -22.68 1.64 0.48
C GLU A 78 -22.74 0.47 1.47
N LYS A 79 -21.66 -0.34 1.54
CA LYS A 79 -21.58 -1.49 2.44
C LYS A 79 -21.31 -1.11 3.90
N PHE A 80 -20.38 -0.18 4.15
CA PHE A 80 -19.86 0.09 5.49
C PHE A 80 -20.14 1.50 6.01
N ASN A 81 -20.75 2.38 5.22
CA ASN A 81 -21.05 3.79 5.53
C ASN A 81 -19.81 4.65 5.88
N LYS A 82 -18.59 4.07 5.86
CA LYS A 82 -17.34 4.77 6.15
C LYS A 82 -16.12 4.01 5.61
N ILE A 83 -15.01 4.72 5.52
CA ILE A 83 -13.65 4.18 5.40
C ILE A 83 -12.79 5.01 6.34
N ASP A 84 -12.22 4.37 7.36
CA ASP A 84 -11.41 5.03 8.38
C ASP A 84 -9.93 5.05 7.99
N VAL A 85 -9.48 4.01 7.26
CA VAL A 85 -8.10 3.85 6.83
C VAL A 85 -8.04 3.53 5.33
N LEU A 86 -7.15 4.22 4.61
CA LEU A 86 -6.73 3.87 3.26
C LEU A 86 -5.28 3.40 3.28
N VAL A 87 -5.00 2.23 2.71
CA VAL A 87 -3.65 1.78 2.41
C VAL A 87 -3.47 1.62 0.90
N ASN A 88 -2.74 2.54 0.28
CA ASN A 88 -2.35 2.44 -1.11
C ASN A 88 -1.11 1.55 -1.24
N ASN A 89 -1.34 0.26 -1.51
CA ASN A 89 -0.29 -0.74 -1.64
C ASN A 89 -0.17 -1.30 -3.06
N ALA A 90 -1.21 -1.23 -3.89
CA ALA A 90 -1.16 -1.73 -5.27
C ALA A 90 0.00 -1.12 -6.05
N GLY A 91 0.76 -1.98 -6.72
CA GLY A 91 1.90 -1.56 -7.52
C GLY A 91 2.52 -2.72 -8.28
N ILE A 92 3.29 -2.35 -9.29
CA ILE A 92 4.06 -3.27 -10.14
C ILE A 92 5.49 -2.77 -10.32
N THR A 93 6.39 -3.65 -10.71
CA THR A 93 7.70 -3.33 -11.28
C THR A 93 7.72 -3.74 -12.75
N LYS A 94 8.56 -3.08 -13.53
CA LYS A 94 8.89 -3.43 -14.91
C LYS A 94 10.34 -3.00 -15.15
N ASP A 95 11.25 -3.83 -14.64
CA ASP A 95 12.67 -3.50 -14.56
C ASP A 95 13.36 -3.64 -15.91
N SER A 96 14.10 -2.63 -16.31
CA SER A 96 14.92 -2.58 -17.51
C SER A 96 15.93 -1.44 -17.40
N LEU A 97 17.15 -1.63 -17.94
CA LEU A 97 18.09 -0.52 -18.06
C LEU A 97 17.48 0.60 -18.95
N LEU A 98 17.78 1.86 -18.62
CA LEU A 98 17.19 3.03 -19.29
C LEU A 98 17.23 2.95 -20.82
N LEU A 99 18.35 2.49 -21.37
CA LEU A 99 18.52 2.36 -22.83
C LEU A 99 17.53 1.37 -23.49
N ARG A 100 17.02 0.39 -22.71
CA ARG A 100 16.11 -0.67 -23.19
C ARG A 100 14.69 -0.49 -22.68
N MET A 101 14.45 0.44 -21.78
CA MET A 101 13.12 0.71 -21.23
C MET A 101 12.27 1.40 -22.28
N THR A 102 11.09 0.85 -22.56
CA THR A 102 10.16 1.49 -23.51
C THR A 102 9.31 2.56 -22.81
N PRO A 103 8.82 3.57 -23.55
CA PRO A 103 7.86 4.53 -22.99
C PRO A 103 6.64 3.85 -22.36
N GLU A 104 6.12 2.78 -22.97
CA GLU A 104 4.96 2.03 -22.51
C GLU A 104 5.24 1.34 -21.16
N ASP A 105 6.44 0.78 -20.99
CA ASP A 105 6.87 0.18 -19.71
C ASP A 105 6.98 1.24 -18.61
N PHE A 106 7.49 2.42 -18.93
CA PHE A 106 7.56 3.56 -18.02
C PHE A 106 6.16 4.02 -17.63
N GLU A 107 5.31 4.31 -18.60
CA GLU A 107 3.94 4.79 -18.40
C GLU A 107 3.10 3.80 -17.59
N LYS A 108 3.22 2.51 -17.87
CA LYS A 108 2.48 1.47 -17.16
C LYS A 108 2.77 1.48 -15.67
N VAL A 109 4.05 1.62 -15.28
CA VAL A 109 4.46 1.68 -13.87
C VAL A 109 3.97 2.98 -13.22
N ILE A 110 4.11 4.12 -13.88
CA ILE A 110 3.58 5.41 -13.39
C ILE A 110 2.06 5.35 -13.22
N ASN A 111 1.34 4.84 -14.21
CA ASN A 111 -0.12 4.79 -14.20
C ASN A 111 -0.68 3.92 -13.07
N ILE A 112 -0.06 2.77 -12.80
CA ILE A 112 -0.53 1.89 -11.74
C ILE A 112 -0.07 2.39 -10.37
N ASN A 113 1.23 2.68 -10.20
CA ASN A 113 1.79 2.97 -8.89
C ASN A 113 1.43 4.38 -8.39
N LEU A 114 1.71 5.40 -9.20
CA LEU A 114 1.54 6.80 -8.78
C LEU A 114 0.14 7.32 -9.06
N LYS A 115 -0.32 7.22 -10.32
CA LYS A 115 -1.67 7.66 -10.69
C LYS A 115 -2.74 6.82 -9.97
N GLY A 116 -2.53 5.51 -9.79
CA GLY A 116 -3.43 4.66 -9.02
C GLY A 116 -3.55 5.12 -7.56
N THR A 117 -2.44 5.43 -6.90
CA THR A 117 -2.43 6.01 -5.55
C THR A 117 -3.23 7.32 -5.51
N PHE A 118 -3.03 8.21 -6.49
CA PHE A 118 -3.81 9.45 -6.62
C PHE A 118 -5.30 9.16 -6.83
N ASN A 119 -5.68 8.28 -7.74
CA ASN A 119 -7.06 7.97 -8.08
C ASN A 119 -7.85 7.49 -6.85
N VAL A 120 -7.32 6.50 -6.13
CA VAL A 120 -8.01 5.94 -4.95
C VAL A 120 -8.08 6.98 -3.83
N THR A 121 -6.99 7.71 -3.58
CA THR A 121 -6.97 8.78 -2.57
C THR A 121 -7.98 9.86 -2.88
N LYS A 122 -8.03 10.36 -4.12
CA LYS A 122 -8.99 11.38 -4.56
C LYS A 122 -10.44 10.92 -4.38
N SER A 123 -10.73 9.66 -4.66
CA SER A 123 -12.09 9.09 -4.51
C SER A 123 -12.52 8.99 -3.05
N ILE A 124 -11.61 8.75 -2.11
CA ILE A 124 -11.91 8.57 -0.67
C ILE A 124 -11.95 9.90 0.10
N VAL A 125 -11.05 10.83 -0.22
CA VAL A 125 -10.85 12.08 0.54
C VAL A 125 -12.15 12.84 0.82
N PRO A 126 -13.12 12.99 -0.09
CA PRO A 126 -14.38 13.68 0.20
C PRO A 126 -15.15 13.08 1.40
N TYR A 127 -15.14 11.76 1.53
CA TYR A 127 -15.82 11.06 2.64
C TYR A 127 -15.08 11.25 3.97
N MET A 128 -13.75 11.15 3.96
CA MET A 128 -12.92 11.42 5.15
C MET A 128 -13.04 12.89 5.59
N MET A 129 -13.03 13.84 4.66
CA MET A 129 -13.19 15.27 4.95
C MET A 129 -14.54 15.59 5.57
N LYS A 130 -15.63 14.96 5.09
CA LYS A 130 -16.97 15.11 5.66
C LYS A 130 -17.04 14.61 7.10
N LYS A 131 -16.36 13.49 7.40
CA LYS A 131 -16.29 12.91 8.76
C LYS A 131 -15.22 13.58 9.65
N ARG A 132 -14.33 14.40 9.08
CA ARG A 132 -13.19 15.04 9.74
C ARG A 132 -12.30 14.04 10.47
N THR A 133 -12.08 12.89 9.87
CA THR A 133 -11.19 11.84 10.37
C THR A 133 -10.77 10.92 9.24
N GLY A 134 -9.55 10.42 9.29
CA GLY A 134 -9.01 9.47 8.33
C GLY A 134 -7.52 9.25 8.49
N LYS A 135 -7.05 8.08 8.09
CA LYS A 135 -5.63 7.73 8.02
C LYS A 135 -5.32 7.22 6.62
N ILE A 136 -4.30 7.78 6.00
CA ILE A 136 -3.82 7.37 4.69
C ILE A 136 -2.37 6.89 4.85
N VAL A 137 -2.09 5.66 4.45
CA VAL A 137 -0.73 5.12 4.40
C VAL A 137 -0.41 4.68 2.98
N ASN A 138 0.58 5.31 2.39
CA ASN A 138 1.03 4.99 1.04
C ASN A 138 2.29 4.11 1.08
N ILE A 139 2.33 3.04 0.31
CA ILE A 139 3.49 2.17 0.23
C ILE A 139 4.42 2.66 -0.87
N SER A 140 5.54 3.24 -0.46
CA SER A 140 6.65 3.60 -1.34
C SER A 140 7.67 2.45 -1.45
N SER A 141 8.95 2.74 -1.42
CA SER A 141 10.07 1.80 -1.42
C SER A 141 11.36 2.57 -1.08
N VAL A 142 12.37 1.88 -0.56
CA VAL A 142 13.74 2.40 -0.49
C VAL A 142 14.25 2.86 -1.86
N VAL A 143 13.82 2.18 -2.93
CA VAL A 143 14.15 2.57 -4.32
C VAL A 143 13.57 3.94 -4.69
N GLY A 144 12.44 4.34 -4.10
CA GLY A 144 11.90 5.70 -4.26
C GLY A 144 12.69 6.77 -3.49
N VAL A 145 13.51 6.38 -2.53
CA VAL A 145 14.37 7.28 -1.75
C VAL A 145 15.76 7.40 -2.36
N SER A 146 16.39 6.25 -2.71
CA SER A 146 17.79 6.21 -3.16
C SER A 146 17.97 6.00 -4.67
N GLY A 147 16.93 5.56 -5.39
CA GLY A 147 17.07 5.06 -6.76
C GLY A 147 17.65 3.64 -6.80
N ASN A 148 17.54 3.00 -7.98
CA ASN A 148 18.19 1.73 -8.27
C ASN A 148 18.39 1.58 -9.79
N ALA A 149 19.55 1.07 -10.20
CA ALA A 149 19.84 0.81 -11.61
C ALA A 149 18.81 -0.20 -12.18
N GLY A 150 18.28 0.09 -13.38
CA GLY A 150 17.25 -0.74 -14.03
C GLY A 150 15.83 -0.48 -13.54
N GLN A 151 15.61 0.43 -12.60
CA GLN A 151 14.29 0.70 -12.01
C GLN A 151 13.90 2.18 -12.07
N CYS A 152 14.33 2.93 -13.09
CA CYS A 152 14.08 4.37 -13.14
C CYS A 152 12.56 4.71 -13.18
N ASN A 153 11.72 3.91 -13.83
CA ASN A 153 10.26 4.03 -13.80
C ASN A 153 9.68 3.77 -12.39
N TYR A 154 10.12 2.69 -11.76
CA TYR A 154 9.68 2.33 -10.41
C TYR A 154 10.15 3.36 -9.38
N ALA A 155 11.44 3.74 -9.42
CA ALA A 155 12.01 4.78 -8.58
C ALA A 155 11.22 6.11 -8.71
N ALA A 156 10.97 6.56 -9.94
CA ALA A 156 10.18 7.76 -10.20
C ALA A 156 8.77 7.66 -9.61
N SER A 157 8.08 6.51 -9.80
CA SER A 157 6.75 6.30 -9.24
C SER A 157 6.74 6.35 -7.71
N LYS A 158 7.71 5.69 -7.06
CA LYS A 158 7.79 5.61 -5.60
C LYS A 158 8.28 6.91 -4.95
N ALA A 159 9.18 7.65 -5.60
CA ALA A 159 9.54 9.02 -5.21
C ALA A 159 8.35 9.98 -5.36
N GLY A 160 7.58 9.85 -6.46
CA GLY A 160 6.36 10.63 -6.66
C GLY A 160 5.32 10.39 -5.55
N ILE A 161 5.15 9.15 -5.08
CA ILE A 161 4.29 8.82 -3.92
C ILE A 161 4.75 9.56 -2.65
N ILE A 162 6.05 9.68 -2.41
CA ILE A 162 6.59 10.42 -1.26
C ILE A 162 6.19 11.91 -1.34
N GLY A 163 6.42 12.54 -2.50
CA GLY A 163 6.04 13.94 -2.74
C GLY A 163 4.53 14.16 -2.61
N PHE A 164 3.73 13.27 -3.21
CA PHE A 164 2.28 13.27 -3.11
C PHE A 164 1.81 13.17 -1.65
N THR A 165 2.37 12.24 -0.89
CA THR A 165 2.02 12.03 0.53
C THR A 165 2.27 13.29 1.36
N LYS A 166 3.43 13.94 1.19
CA LYS A 166 3.76 15.18 1.90
C LYS A 166 2.81 16.32 1.55
N SER A 167 2.37 16.41 0.30
CA SER A 167 1.44 17.44 -0.16
C SER A 167 0.05 17.26 0.45
N ILE A 168 -0.52 16.05 0.34
CA ILE A 168 -1.85 15.78 0.91
C ILE A 168 -1.86 15.81 2.44
N ALA A 169 -0.75 15.49 3.10
CA ALA A 169 -0.62 15.63 4.54
C ALA A 169 -0.83 17.08 5.00
N LYS A 170 -0.24 18.06 4.29
CA LYS A 170 -0.43 19.48 4.56
C LYS A 170 -1.85 19.94 4.25
N GLU A 171 -2.41 19.51 3.12
CA GLU A 171 -3.74 19.92 2.66
C GLU A 171 -4.86 19.39 3.58
N LEU A 172 -4.74 18.15 4.07
CA LEU A 172 -5.79 17.47 4.78
C LEU A 172 -5.68 17.57 6.32
N ALA A 173 -4.57 18.10 6.86
CA ALA A 173 -4.32 18.20 8.28
C ALA A 173 -5.44 18.98 9.03
N SER A 174 -5.95 20.08 8.48
CA SER A 174 -7.05 20.87 9.07
C SER A 174 -8.37 20.10 9.17
N ARG A 175 -8.47 18.96 8.49
CA ARG A 175 -9.61 18.03 8.54
C ARG A 175 -9.34 16.81 9.41
N ASN A 176 -8.25 16.82 10.21
CA ASN A 176 -7.85 15.71 11.07
C ASN A 176 -7.63 14.39 10.27
N ILE A 177 -7.10 14.51 9.04
CA ILE A 177 -6.72 13.39 8.20
C ILE A 177 -5.20 13.34 8.16
N LEU A 178 -4.61 12.23 8.61
CA LEU A 178 -3.16 12.04 8.61
C LEU A 178 -2.75 11.19 7.40
N ALA A 179 -1.70 11.61 6.71
CA ALA A 179 -1.17 10.90 5.55
C ALA A 179 0.33 10.66 5.73
N ASN A 180 0.74 9.40 5.69
CA ASN A 180 2.14 8.99 5.84
C ASN A 180 2.53 7.98 4.76
N CYS A 181 3.82 7.73 4.67
CA CYS A 181 4.42 6.79 3.73
C CYS A 181 5.24 5.74 4.48
N VAL A 182 5.14 4.48 4.06
CA VAL A 182 6.08 3.42 4.45
C VAL A 182 6.95 3.13 3.23
N ALA A 183 8.27 3.04 3.43
CA ALA A 183 9.24 2.70 2.40
C ALA A 183 9.92 1.37 2.75
N PRO A 184 9.37 0.22 2.27
CA PRO A 184 9.98 -1.08 2.48
C PRO A 184 11.34 -1.20 1.79
N GLY A 185 12.26 -1.93 2.42
CA GLY A 185 13.44 -2.49 1.77
C GLY A 185 13.11 -3.74 0.96
N PHE A 186 14.06 -4.68 0.90
CA PHE A 186 13.79 -6.01 0.31
C PHE A 186 13.00 -6.86 1.28
N ILE A 187 11.81 -7.28 0.83
CA ILE A 187 10.85 -8.08 1.60
C ILE A 187 10.68 -9.45 0.95
N ASP A 188 10.72 -10.49 1.77
CA ASP A 188 10.47 -11.85 1.32
C ASP A 188 8.98 -12.01 0.96
N THR A 189 8.73 -12.18 -0.33
CA THR A 189 7.40 -12.28 -0.95
C THR A 189 7.49 -13.16 -2.19
N ASP A 190 6.34 -13.49 -2.78
CA ASP A 190 6.29 -14.19 -4.07
C ASP A 190 7.12 -13.49 -5.17
N MET A 191 7.28 -12.17 -5.10
CA MET A 191 8.09 -11.41 -6.08
C MET A 191 9.59 -11.63 -5.91
N THR A 192 10.05 -11.90 -4.69
CA THR A 192 11.49 -12.13 -4.38
C THR A 192 11.83 -13.61 -4.30
N SER A 193 10.84 -14.49 -4.16
CA SER A 193 11.04 -15.96 -4.09
C SER A 193 11.67 -16.53 -5.36
N VAL A 194 11.45 -15.88 -6.51
CA VAL A 194 12.01 -16.29 -7.82
C VAL A 194 13.50 -15.91 -8.00
N LEU A 195 14.08 -15.15 -7.06
CA LEU A 195 15.49 -14.78 -7.10
C LEU A 195 16.38 -15.97 -6.77
N SER A 196 17.51 -16.12 -7.48
CA SER A 196 18.50 -17.14 -7.16
C SER A 196 19.13 -16.89 -5.78
N GLU A 197 19.64 -17.96 -5.13
CA GLU A 197 20.27 -17.84 -3.81
C GLU A 197 21.46 -16.86 -3.82
N ASN A 198 22.29 -16.86 -4.86
CA ASN A 198 23.40 -15.92 -4.98
C ASN A 198 22.93 -14.44 -4.97
N VAL A 199 21.77 -14.17 -5.62
CA VAL A 199 21.17 -12.83 -5.62
C VAL A 199 20.63 -12.47 -4.24
N LYS A 200 19.98 -13.41 -3.56
CA LYS A 200 19.49 -13.21 -2.18
C LYS A 200 20.65 -12.95 -1.21
N GLU A 201 21.75 -13.70 -1.31
CA GLU A 201 22.95 -13.48 -0.51
C GLU A 201 23.55 -12.09 -0.75
N SER A 202 23.63 -11.66 -2.02
CA SER A 202 24.12 -10.32 -2.38
C SER A 202 23.23 -9.22 -1.79
N ILE A 203 21.91 -9.40 -1.80
CA ILE A 203 20.95 -8.47 -1.20
C ILE A 203 21.15 -8.46 0.33
N ASN A 204 21.20 -9.62 0.97
CA ASN A 204 21.39 -9.73 2.42
C ASN A 204 22.72 -9.11 2.89
N ALA A 205 23.78 -9.19 2.07
CA ALA A 205 25.06 -8.57 2.36
C ALA A 205 24.95 -7.03 2.46
N GLN A 206 24.05 -6.40 1.68
CA GLN A 206 23.81 -4.96 1.67
C GLN A 206 22.91 -4.48 2.82
N ILE A 207 22.17 -5.38 3.46
CA ILE A 207 21.27 -5.05 4.56
C ILE A 207 22.02 -5.18 5.88
N PRO A 208 22.13 -4.15 6.74
CA PRO A 208 22.79 -4.24 8.04
C PRO A 208 22.26 -5.38 8.93
N LEU A 209 20.94 -5.62 8.94
CA LEU A 209 20.33 -6.76 9.67
C LEU A 209 20.56 -8.13 9.00
N LYS A 210 21.29 -8.19 7.86
CA LYS A 210 21.73 -9.42 7.16
C LYS A 210 20.60 -10.37 6.75
N ARG A 211 19.41 -9.87 6.57
CA ARG A 211 18.25 -10.60 6.06
C ARG A 211 17.25 -9.70 5.36
N MET A 212 16.47 -10.26 4.47
CA MET A 212 15.25 -9.61 3.99
C MET A 212 14.24 -9.44 5.12
N GLY A 213 13.41 -8.40 5.02
CA GLY A 213 12.26 -8.21 5.89
C GLY A 213 11.13 -9.19 5.56
N ARG A 214 10.21 -9.36 6.50
CA ARG A 214 8.97 -10.13 6.29
C ARG A 214 7.81 -9.18 6.04
N SER A 215 6.79 -9.65 5.31
CA SER A 215 5.59 -8.86 5.02
C SER A 215 4.88 -8.37 6.30
N GLU A 216 4.94 -9.15 7.39
CA GLU A 216 4.36 -8.80 8.69
C GLU A 216 5.07 -7.61 9.35
N GLU A 217 6.37 -7.41 9.10
CA GLU A 217 7.13 -6.28 9.63
C GLU A 217 6.69 -4.98 8.98
N ILE A 218 6.37 -5.03 7.68
CA ILE A 218 5.73 -3.90 6.98
C ILE A 218 4.31 -3.67 7.49
N ALA A 219 3.53 -4.74 7.66
CA ALA A 219 2.15 -4.64 8.16
C ALA A 219 2.09 -4.01 9.55
N ASN A 220 3.02 -4.32 10.45
CA ASN A 220 3.12 -3.71 11.77
C ASN A 220 3.39 -2.20 11.68
N SER A 221 4.29 -1.78 10.79
CA SER A 221 4.62 -0.38 10.59
C SER A 221 3.46 0.41 9.97
N VAL A 222 2.74 -0.19 9.01
CA VAL A 222 1.52 0.39 8.43
C VAL A 222 0.44 0.54 9.50
N TYR A 223 0.22 -0.48 10.31
CA TYR A 223 -0.77 -0.44 11.38
C TYR A 223 -0.42 0.60 12.45
N PHE A 224 0.84 0.75 12.81
CA PHE A 224 1.31 1.81 13.72
C PHE A 224 0.94 3.20 13.19
N LEU A 225 1.22 3.48 11.91
CA LEU A 225 0.91 4.79 11.29
C LEU A 225 -0.60 5.02 11.09
N ALA A 226 -1.39 3.97 10.90
CA ALA A 226 -2.83 4.03 10.68
C ALA A 226 -3.65 3.86 11.99
N GLY A 227 -3.03 3.41 13.07
CA GLY A 227 -3.67 3.14 14.35
C GLY A 227 -4.20 4.38 15.05
N GLU A 228 -5.03 4.18 16.08
CA GLU A 228 -5.66 5.25 16.85
C GLU A 228 -4.64 6.10 17.61
N GLU A 229 -3.59 5.45 18.11
CA GLU A 229 -2.52 6.10 18.88
C GLU A 229 -1.72 7.12 18.05
N ASN A 230 -1.70 6.98 16.73
CA ASN A 230 -1.11 8.00 15.88
C ASN A 230 -2.05 9.19 15.72
N THR A 231 -1.84 10.22 16.51
CA THR A 231 -2.60 11.48 16.46
C THR A 231 -1.77 12.66 15.96
N TYR A 232 -0.43 12.49 15.81
CA TYR A 232 0.46 13.63 15.53
C TYR A 232 1.52 13.36 14.45
N ILE A 233 1.63 12.12 13.92
CA ILE A 233 2.56 11.80 12.83
C ILE A 233 1.83 11.97 11.50
N THR A 234 2.27 12.94 10.69
CA THR A 234 1.76 13.16 9.32
C THR A 234 2.86 13.67 8.42
N GLY A 235 2.80 13.37 7.13
CA GLY A 235 3.78 13.76 6.11
C GLY A 235 5.13 13.03 6.21
N GLN A 236 5.23 11.97 7.03
CA GLN A 236 6.47 11.25 7.26
C GLN A 236 6.67 10.09 6.28
N VAL A 237 7.95 9.74 6.06
CA VAL A 237 8.37 8.55 5.34
C VAL A 237 9.10 7.65 6.34
N LEU A 238 8.50 6.51 6.65
CA LEU A 238 9.08 5.52 7.56
C LEU A 238 9.77 4.44 6.72
N ASN A 239 11.10 4.43 6.73
CA ASN A 239 11.88 3.34 6.15
C ASN A 239 11.75 2.10 7.03
N VAL A 240 11.45 0.95 6.39
CA VAL A 240 11.37 -0.36 7.04
C VAL A 240 12.22 -1.32 6.20
N ASP A 241 13.52 -1.25 6.37
CA ASP A 241 14.49 -1.74 5.39
C ASP A 241 15.70 -2.47 6.02
N GLY A 242 15.67 -2.71 7.33
CA GLY A 242 16.77 -3.37 8.04
C GLY A 242 18.04 -2.53 8.13
N GLY A 243 17.94 -1.19 8.00
CA GLY A 243 19.04 -0.25 8.04
C GLY A 243 19.72 -0.02 6.68
N MET A 244 19.08 -0.41 5.59
CA MET A 244 19.64 -0.29 4.24
C MET A 244 19.89 1.17 3.83
N LEU A 245 19.01 2.07 4.29
CA LEU A 245 19.12 3.52 4.10
C LEU A 245 19.26 4.21 5.47
N MET A 246 20.48 4.49 5.83
CA MET A 246 20.83 5.25 7.05
C MET A 246 21.62 6.49 6.66
#